data_f2c9ace9928d719087c108b250605b3a
#
_entry.id   f2c9ace9928d719087c108b250605b3a
#
_cell.length_a   1.000
_cell.length_b   1.000
_cell.length_c   1.000
_cell.angle_alpha   90.00
_cell.angle_beta   90.00
_cell.angle_gamma   90.00
#
_symmetry.space_group_name_H-M   'P 1'
#
loop_
_entity.id
_entity.type
_entity.pdbx_description
1 polymer ?
#
loop_
_entity_poly.entity_id
_entity_poly.type
_entity_poly.pdbx_seq_one_letter_code
_entity_poly.pdbx_strand_id
1 'polypeptide(L)'
;MRTLERMSMRPALVAIALLLLAIAIVSPHGSSSKSPYHADIARTPGVLNPDVTQANIDSTICVTGWTKTIRPPTSYTNALKQKQMREYGVGGLASDYQEDHLISLELGGHPTDPRNLWPEPYPRASEVDSIENELNAKVCAKDLSLDGTQRKESELKHTDG
;
A
#
# COMPACT_ATOMS: atom_id res chain seq x y z
N MET A 1 88.29 -45.28 -6.07
CA MET A 1 86.98 -45.90 -5.79
C MET A 1 86.18 -44.95 -4.93
N ARG A 2 85.21 -44.24 -5.49
CA ARG A 2 84.36 -43.29 -4.76
C ARG A 2 82.94 -43.81 -4.78
N THR A 3 82.44 -44.15 -3.64
CA THR A 3 81.08 -44.60 -3.42
C THR A 3 80.11 -43.45 -3.53
N LEU A 4 79.16 -43.58 -4.43
CA LEU A 4 78.06 -42.62 -4.60
C LEU A 4 77.00 -42.91 -3.60
N GLU A 5 76.83 -41.99 -2.62
CA GLU A 5 75.70 -42.02 -1.71
C GLU A 5 74.41 -41.58 -2.42
N ARG A 6 73.43 -42.44 -2.39
CA ARG A 6 72.08 -42.14 -2.88
C ARG A 6 71.36 -41.30 -1.82
N MET A 7 71.14 -40.05 -2.18
CA MET A 7 70.22 -39.18 -1.43
C MET A 7 68.79 -39.61 -1.71
N SER A 8 68.16 -40.11 -0.67
CA SER A 8 66.74 -40.43 -0.68
C SER A 8 65.94 -39.13 -0.51
N MET A 9 65.29 -38.68 -1.60
CA MET A 9 64.29 -37.60 -1.52
C MET A 9 62.99 -38.18 -1.01
N ARG A 10 62.60 -37.76 0.21
CA ARG A 10 61.27 -37.99 0.76
C ARG A 10 60.26 -37.03 0.09
N PRO A 11 59.14 -37.47 -0.44
CA PRO A 11 58.11 -36.58 -0.94
C PRO A 11 57.42 -35.90 0.22
N ALA A 12 57.52 -34.57 0.29
CA ALA A 12 56.71 -33.77 1.18
C ALA A 12 55.27 -33.80 0.70
N LEU A 13 54.41 -34.41 1.48
CA LEU A 13 52.97 -34.33 1.30
C LEU A 13 52.50 -32.90 1.57
N VAL A 14 52.25 -32.11 0.50
CA VAL A 14 51.59 -30.80 0.59
C VAL A 14 50.10 -31.07 0.77
N ALA A 15 49.61 -31.01 1.99
CA ALA A 15 48.18 -31.00 2.29
C ALA A 15 47.62 -29.65 1.86
N ILE A 16 46.98 -29.61 0.69
CA ILE A 16 46.20 -28.47 0.26
C ILE A 16 44.87 -28.51 1.04
N ALA A 17 44.77 -27.70 2.10
CA ALA A 17 43.52 -27.45 2.80
C ALA A 17 42.64 -26.59 1.87
N LEU A 18 41.67 -27.20 1.20
CA LEU A 18 40.59 -26.50 0.51
C LEU A 18 39.66 -25.88 1.55
N LEU A 19 39.91 -24.61 1.86
CA LEU A 19 39.01 -23.80 2.66
C LEU A 19 37.79 -23.45 1.79
N LEU A 20 36.73 -24.25 1.90
CA LEU A 20 35.43 -23.91 1.28
C LEU A 20 34.85 -22.73 2.02
N LEU A 21 35.11 -21.52 1.52
CA LEU A 21 34.44 -20.30 1.95
C LEU A 21 32.99 -20.36 1.46
N ALA A 22 32.08 -20.81 2.33
CA ALA A 22 30.66 -20.71 2.09
C ALA A 22 30.28 -19.22 2.10
N ILE A 23 30.27 -18.60 0.92
CA ILE A 23 29.68 -17.27 0.74
C ILE A 23 28.18 -17.47 0.89
N ALA A 24 27.65 -17.20 2.07
CA ALA A 24 26.22 -17.03 2.26
C ALA A 24 25.80 -15.83 1.41
N ILE A 25 25.19 -16.10 0.26
CA ILE A 25 24.51 -15.09 -0.54
C ILE A 25 23.30 -14.66 0.31
N VAL A 26 23.51 -13.65 1.16
CA VAL A 26 22.44 -12.91 1.77
C VAL A 26 21.76 -12.20 0.62
N SER A 27 20.72 -12.80 0.06
CA SER A 27 19.82 -12.09 -0.84
C SER A 27 19.30 -10.90 -0.05
N PRO A 28 19.55 -9.67 -0.48
CA PRO A 28 18.86 -8.55 0.12
C PRO A 28 17.38 -8.80 -0.15
N HIS A 29 16.63 -9.21 0.86
CA HIS A 29 15.19 -9.03 0.85
C HIS A 29 15.04 -7.52 0.78
N GLY A 30 14.91 -7.03 -0.45
CA GLY A 30 14.50 -5.66 -0.68
C GLY A 30 13.14 -5.51 -0.02
N SER A 31 13.14 -5.10 1.24
CA SER A 31 12.01 -4.39 1.79
C SER A 31 11.90 -3.16 0.90
N SER A 32 11.10 -3.24 -0.14
CA SER A 32 10.53 -2.07 -0.76
C SER A 32 9.85 -1.36 0.40
N SER A 33 10.50 -0.36 0.96
CA SER A 33 9.86 0.56 1.87
C SER A 33 8.85 1.29 1.00
N LYS A 34 7.63 0.74 0.93
CA LYS A 34 6.52 1.43 0.29
C LYS A 34 6.44 2.77 0.99
N SER A 35 6.42 3.83 0.21
CA SER A 35 6.26 5.17 0.74
C SER A 35 5.08 5.14 1.71
N PRO A 36 5.19 5.69 2.92
CA PRO A 36 4.07 5.80 3.85
C PRO A 36 2.94 6.68 3.28
N TYR A 37 3.17 7.32 2.15
CA TYR A 37 2.24 8.22 1.47
C TYR A 37 1.31 7.54 0.47
N HIS A 38 1.45 6.23 0.23
CA HIS A 38 0.62 5.53 -0.76
C HIS A 38 -0.05 4.30 -0.15
N ALA A 39 -1.28 4.06 -0.57
CA ALA A 39 -1.99 2.84 -0.24
C ALA A 39 -1.29 1.61 -0.84
N ASP A 40 -1.31 0.51 -0.10
CA ASP A 40 -0.82 -0.78 -0.60
C ASP A 40 -1.90 -1.48 -1.41
N ILE A 41 -1.74 -1.61 -2.71
CA ILE A 41 -2.72 -2.22 -3.61
C ILE A 41 -3.09 -3.67 -3.22
N ALA A 42 -2.20 -4.40 -2.57
CA ALA A 42 -2.50 -5.75 -2.11
C ALA A 42 -3.36 -5.77 -0.83
N ARG A 43 -3.27 -4.73 0.00
CA ARG A 43 -4.02 -4.58 1.26
C ARG A 43 -5.30 -3.81 1.07
N THR A 44 -5.22 -2.72 0.30
CA THR A 44 -6.30 -1.77 0.07
C THR A 44 -6.46 -1.55 -1.44
N PRO A 45 -6.96 -2.57 -2.17
CA PRO A 45 -7.18 -2.45 -3.62
C PRO A 45 -8.28 -1.45 -4.00
N GLY A 46 -9.09 -1.04 -3.03
CA GLY A 46 -10.32 -0.29 -3.26
C GLY A 46 -11.51 -1.23 -3.51
N VAL A 47 -12.51 -1.14 -2.66
CA VAL A 47 -13.75 -1.93 -2.78
C VAL A 47 -14.91 -0.98 -2.99
N LEU A 48 -15.71 -1.25 -4.01
CA LEU A 48 -16.88 -0.43 -4.34
C LEU A 48 -18.09 -0.84 -3.51
N ASN A 49 -18.96 0.12 -3.24
CA ASN A 49 -20.28 -0.12 -2.69
C ASN A 49 -21.21 -0.63 -3.80
N PRO A 50 -21.74 -1.86 -3.72
CA PRO A 50 -22.62 -2.41 -4.74
C PRO A 50 -23.95 -1.65 -4.90
N ASP A 51 -24.32 -0.85 -3.90
CA ASP A 51 -25.53 -0.03 -3.94
C ASP A 51 -25.35 1.27 -4.75
N VAL A 52 -24.13 1.56 -5.23
CA VAL A 52 -23.83 2.75 -6.03
C VAL A 52 -23.43 2.34 -7.45
N THR A 53 -24.17 2.80 -8.41
CA THR A 53 -23.94 2.54 -9.84
C THR A 53 -24.06 3.82 -10.64
N GLN A 54 -23.52 3.87 -11.86
CA GLN A 54 -23.71 5.01 -12.75
C GLN A 54 -25.19 5.36 -12.96
N ALA A 55 -26.08 4.35 -12.93
CA ALA A 55 -27.50 4.55 -13.17
C ALA A 55 -28.24 5.23 -12.02
N ASN A 56 -27.70 5.16 -10.79
CA ASN A 56 -28.39 5.68 -9.60
C ASN A 56 -27.61 6.79 -8.86
N ILE A 57 -26.57 7.36 -9.48
CA ILE A 57 -25.80 8.45 -8.86
C ILE A 57 -26.69 9.62 -8.43
N ASP A 58 -27.73 9.95 -9.20
CA ASP A 58 -28.63 11.07 -8.90
C ASP A 58 -29.50 10.85 -7.65
N SER A 59 -29.65 9.60 -7.19
CA SER A 59 -30.36 9.24 -5.97
C SER A 59 -29.41 8.77 -4.83
N THR A 60 -28.11 8.76 -5.08
CA THR A 60 -27.07 8.35 -4.12
C THR A 60 -26.02 9.46 -3.96
N ILE A 61 -24.84 9.28 -4.50
CA ILE A 61 -23.66 10.14 -4.30
C ILE A 61 -23.86 11.61 -4.71
N CYS A 62 -24.82 11.91 -5.57
CA CYS A 62 -25.14 13.29 -5.97
C CYS A 62 -26.23 13.94 -5.09
N VAL A 63 -26.75 13.23 -4.10
CA VAL A 63 -27.67 13.79 -3.12
C VAL A 63 -26.89 14.38 -1.94
N THR A 64 -27.10 15.66 -1.70
CA THR A 64 -26.43 16.35 -0.58
C THR A 64 -26.68 15.61 0.75
N GLY A 65 -25.60 15.23 1.41
CA GLY A 65 -25.65 14.55 2.70
C GLY A 65 -25.84 13.03 2.63
N TRP A 66 -25.98 12.44 1.43
CA TRP A 66 -26.14 10.98 1.30
C TRP A 66 -24.97 10.21 1.95
N THR A 67 -23.73 10.65 1.75
CA THR A 67 -22.54 10.01 2.37
C THR A 67 -22.60 9.94 3.90
N LYS A 68 -23.28 10.88 4.55
CA LYS A 68 -23.48 10.84 6.01
C LYS A 68 -24.35 9.68 6.46
N THR A 69 -25.25 9.19 5.60
CA THR A 69 -26.15 8.09 5.93
C THR A 69 -25.46 6.73 5.93
N ILE A 70 -24.33 6.62 5.23
CA ILE A 70 -23.58 5.36 5.08
C ILE A 70 -22.21 5.39 5.78
N ARG A 71 -21.76 6.58 6.19
CA ARG A 71 -20.45 6.73 6.85
C ARG A 71 -20.40 5.95 8.15
N PRO A 72 -19.35 5.10 8.35
CA PRO A 72 -19.22 4.36 9.59
C PRO A 72 -18.97 5.29 10.79
N PRO A 73 -19.32 4.85 11.99
CA PRO A 73 -19.05 5.63 13.20
C PRO A 73 -17.53 5.74 13.45
N THR A 74 -17.12 6.87 14.02
CA THR A 74 -15.70 7.16 14.32
C THR A 74 -15.05 6.09 15.20
N SER A 75 -15.82 5.42 16.08
CA SER A 75 -15.30 4.31 16.90
C SER A 75 -14.82 3.14 16.05
N TYR A 76 -15.50 2.85 14.93
CA TYR A 76 -15.09 1.82 13.98
C TYR A 76 -13.80 2.22 13.25
N THR A 77 -13.79 3.41 12.65
CA THR A 77 -12.63 3.86 11.87
C THR A 77 -11.38 4.06 12.74
N ASN A 78 -11.52 4.55 13.97
CA ASN A 78 -10.40 4.67 14.90
C ASN A 78 -9.81 3.30 15.31
N ALA A 79 -10.65 2.30 15.55
CA ALA A 79 -10.18 0.95 15.86
C ALA A 79 -9.48 0.31 14.66
N LEU A 80 -10.03 0.48 13.45
CA LEU A 80 -9.45 -0.01 12.21
C LEU A 80 -8.11 0.68 11.91
N LYS A 81 -8.04 2.00 12.06
CA LYS A 81 -6.80 2.78 11.88
C LYS A 81 -5.65 2.25 12.74
N GLN A 82 -5.89 2.00 14.01
CA GLN A 82 -4.88 1.44 14.91
C GLN A 82 -4.36 0.08 14.44
N LYS A 83 -5.22 -0.76 13.88
CA LYS A 83 -4.86 -2.05 13.33
C LYS A 83 -4.05 -1.87 12.04
N GLN A 84 -4.55 -1.07 11.10
CA GLN A 84 -3.95 -0.89 9.79
C GLN A 84 -2.62 -0.13 9.85
N MET A 85 -2.43 0.82 10.76
CA MET A 85 -1.12 1.44 10.99
C MET A 85 -0.03 0.39 11.28
N ARG A 86 -0.35 -0.63 12.09
CA ARG A 86 0.59 -1.74 12.35
C ARG A 86 0.81 -2.61 11.09
N GLU A 87 -0.25 -2.89 10.34
CA GLU A 87 -0.18 -3.71 9.12
C GLU A 87 0.59 -3.03 7.99
N TYR A 88 0.47 -1.71 7.91
CA TYR A 88 1.24 -0.86 6.99
C TYR A 88 2.67 -0.59 7.47
N GLY A 89 2.98 -0.90 8.74
CA GLY A 89 4.28 -0.64 9.34
C GLY A 89 4.59 0.85 9.49
N VAL A 90 3.55 1.69 9.59
CA VAL A 90 3.71 3.14 9.78
C VAL A 90 3.79 3.48 11.27
N GLY A 91 4.67 4.44 11.59
CA GLY A 91 4.86 4.96 12.95
C GLY A 91 4.13 6.28 13.18
N GLY A 92 4.41 6.92 14.31
CA GLY A 92 3.80 8.19 14.69
C GLY A 92 2.51 8.04 15.50
N LEU A 93 1.78 9.14 15.62
CA LEU A 93 0.51 9.19 16.34
C LEU A 93 -0.66 8.89 15.40
N ALA A 94 -1.72 8.30 15.92
CA ALA A 94 -2.94 8.09 15.14
C ALA A 94 -3.57 9.41 14.63
N SER A 95 -3.26 10.54 15.27
CA SER A 95 -3.64 11.88 14.82
C SER A 95 -2.89 12.36 13.58
N ASP A 96 -1.76 11.73 13.25
CA ASP A 96 -0.96 12.06 12.06
C ASP A 96 -1.57 11.46 10.79
N TYR A 97 -2.64 10.67 10.94
CA TYR A 97 -3.29 9.92 9.87
C TYR A 97 -4.81 10.09 9.91
N GLN A 98 -5.42 10.19 8.73
CA GLN A 98 -6.84 9.95 8.51
C GLN A 98 -7.06 8.46 8.25
N GLU A 99 -8.12 7.87 8.80
CA GLU A 99 -8.59 6.57 8.29
C GLU A 99 -9.46 6.86 7.09
N ASP A 100 -8.83 6.79 5.94
CA ASP A 100 -9.43 7.26 4.71
C ASP A 100 -9.92 6.12 3.79
N HIS A 101 -10.95 6.42 2.97
CA HIS A 101 -11.45 5.49 1.97
C HIS A 101 -10.60 5.60 0.69
N LEU A 102 -10.06 4.48 0.20
CA LEU A 102 -9.31 4.46 -1.06
C LEU A 102 -10.15 4.95 -2.24
N ILE A 103 -11.38 4.45 -2.33
CA ILE A 103 -12.44 5.06 -3.14
C ILE A 103 -13.36 5.76 -2.16
N SER A 104 -13.48 7.06 -2.30
CA SER A 104 -14.26 7.89 -1.38
C SER A 104 -15.74 7.51 -1.38
N LEU A 105 -16.42 7.79 -0.28
CA LEU A 105 -17.86 7.53 -0.19
C LEU A 105 -18.64 8.31 -1.24
N GLU A 106 -18.19 9.50 -1.57
CA GLU A 106 -18.82 10.34 -2.58
C GLU A 106 -18.55 9.91 -4.03
N LEU A 107 -17.65 8.94 -4.22
CA LEU A 107 -17.44 8.23 -5.48
C LEU A 107 -17.89 6.76 -5.40
N GLY A 108 -18.68 6.41 -4.39
CA GLY A 108 -19.29 5.09 -4.27
C GLY A 108 -18.34 4.00 -3.75
N GLY A 109 -17.33 4.37 -2.95
CA GLY A 109 -16.52 3.41 -2.22
C GLY A 109 -17.29 2.70 -1.11
N HIS A 110 -16.87 1.48 -0.78
CA HIS A 110 -17.50 0.69 0.27
C HIS A 110 -17.24 1.31 1.65
N PRO A 111 -18.29 1.57 2.45
CA PRO A 111 -18.16 2.36 3.69
C PRO A 111 -17.37 1.67 4.79
N THR A 112 -17.39 0.34 4.87
CA THR A 112 -16.85 -0.41 6.01
C THR A 112 -15.93 -1.57 5.63
N ASP A 113 -15.72 -1.84 4.34
CA ASP A 113 -14.77 -2.89 3.95
C ASP A 113 -13.33 -2.42 4.24
N PRO A 114 -12.56 -3.14 5.10
CA PRO A 114 -11.19 -2.75 5.41
C PRO A 114 -10.25 -2.65 4.19
N ARG A 115 -10.62 -3.31 3.07
CA ARG A 115 -9.87 -3.24 1.81
C ARG A 115 -10.16 -1.96 1.01
N ASN A 116 -11.06 -1.12 1.51
CA ASN A 116 -11.32 0.23 1.00
C ASN A 116 -10.91 1.32 2.00
N LEU A 117 -10.26 0.97 3.10
CA LEU A 117 -9.85 1.88 4.15
C LEU A 117 -8.35 1.74 4.41
N TRP A 118 -7.67 2.85 4.69
CA TRP A 118 -6.24 2.86 4.98
C TRP A 118 -5.82 4.10 5.78
N PRO A 119 -4.71 4.01 6.55
CA PRO A 119 -4.19 5.16 7.30
C PRO A 119 -3.46 6.12 6.35
N GLU A 120 -4.18 7.08 5.80
CA GLU A 120 -3.60 8.13 4.95
C GLU A 120 -2.94 9.22 5.79
N PRO A 121 -1.66 9.57 5.54
CA PRO A 121 -0.96 10.56 6.33
C PRO A 121 -1.39 12.00 5.99
N TYR A 122 -1.43 12.86 7.01
CA TYR A 122 -1.53 14.30 6.81
C TYR A 122 -0.16 14.89 6.40
N PRO A 123 -0.09 15.97 5.57
CA PRO A 123 -1.22 16.75 5.05
C PRO A 123 -1.92 16.15 3.82
N ARG A 124 -1.37 15.07 3.23
CA ARG A 124 -1.87 14.48 1.98
C ARG A 124 -3.38 14.18 2.03
N ALA A 125 -3.88 13.59 3.12
CA ALA A 125 -5.30 13.29 3.26
C ALA A 125 -6.18 14.52 3.00
N SER A 126 -5.81 15.70 3.54
CA SER A 126 -6.57 16.94 3.32
C SER A 126 -6.47 17.47 1.89
N GLU A 127 -5.37 17.21 1.20
CA GLU A 127 -5.19 17.58 -0.21
C GLU A 127 -6.04 16.70 -1.09
N VAL A 128 -6.06 15.40 -0.82
CA VAL A 128 -6.85 14.41 -1.55
C VAL A 128 -8.36 14.62 -1.35
N ASP A 129 -8.82 14.93 -0.12
CA ASP A 129 -10.22 15.28 0.16
C ASP A 129 -10.74 16.38 -0.80
N SER A 130 -9.88 17.36 -1.12
CA SER A 130 -10.25 18.43 -2.06
C SER A 130 -10.41 17.93 -3.49
N ILE A 131 -9.57 16.99 -3.91
CA ILE A 131 -9.63 16.37 -5.24
C ILE A 131 -10.88 15.49 -5.36
N GLU A 132 -11.22 14.75 -4.31
CA GLU A 132 -12.43 13.92 -4.25
C GLU A 132 -13.69 14.73 -4.48
N ASN A 133 -13.83 15.85 -3.75
CA ASN A 133 -14.96 16.77 -3.92
C ASN A 133 -15.06 17.29 -5.36
N GLU A 134 -13.94 17.63 -6.01
CA GLU A 134 -13.93 18.06 -7.40
C GLU A 134 -14.36 16.93 -8.36
N LEU A 135 -13.87 15.72 -8.12
CA LEU A 135 -14.19 14.53 -8.91
C LEU A 135 -15.68 14.18 -8.77
N ASN A 136 -16.24 14.19 -7.56
CA ASN A 136 -17.65 13.98 -7.33
C ASN A 136 -18.50 15.02 -8.07
N ALA A 137 -18.14 16.30 -7.98
CA ALA A 137 -18.86 17.36 -8.69
C ALA A 137 -18.91 17.12 -10.21
N LYS A 138 -17.80 16.67 -10.81
CA LYS A 138 -17.74 16.34 -12.24
C LYS A 138 -18.56 15.10 -12.61
N VAL A 139 -18.59 14.07 -11.76
CA VAL A 139 -19.45 12.90 -11.96
C VAL A 139 -20.92 13.31 -11.88
N CYS A 140 -21.30 14.14 -10.91
CA CYS A 140 -22.68 14.60 -10.75
C CYS A 140 -23.13 15.55 -11.87
N ALA A 141 -22.20 16.32 -12.43
CA ALA A 141 -22.45 17.13 -13.62
C ALA A 141 -22.54 16.28 -14.92
N LYS A 142 -22.22 14.98 -14.87
CA LYS A 142 -22.12 14.05 -16.00
C LYS A 142 -20.93 14.34 -16.93
N ASP A 143 -19.95 15.13 -16.49
CA ASP A 143 -18.73 15.42 -17.24
C ASP A 143 -17.76 14.22 -17.23
N LEU A 144 -17.82 13.41 -16.15
CA LEU A 144 -17.03 12.19 -15.99
C LEU A 144 -17.92 10.99 -15.70
N SER A 145 -17.50 9.80 -16.14
CA SER A 145 -18.14 8.56 -15.73
C SER A 145 -17.69 8.15 -14.32
N LEU A 146 -18.58 7.54 -13.55
CA LEU A 146 -18.28 7.05 -12.21
C LEU A 146 -17.10 6.08 -12.22
N ASP A 147 -17.14 5.04 -13.05
CA ASP A 147 -16.11 4.03 -13.16
C ASP A 147 -14.72 4.59 -13.56
N GLY A 148 -14.69 5.52 -14.53
CA GLY A 148 -13.45 6.20 -14.93
C GLY A 148 -12.86 7.04 -13.79
N THR A 149 -13.73 7.67 -12.99
CA THR A 149 -13.33 8.50 -11.86
C THR A 149 -12.84 7.67 -10.68
N GLN A 150 -13.49 6.54 -10.37
CA GLN A 150 -13.04 5.59 -9.37
C GLN A 150 -11.64 5.04 -9.66
N ARG A 151 -11.35 4.72 -10.93
CA ARG A 151 -10.00 4.30 -11.34
C ARG A 151 -8.97 5.41 -11.13
N LYS A 152 -9.32 6.65 -11.50
CA LYS A 152 -8.44 7.81 -11.34
C LYS A 152 -8.12 8.09 -9.86
N GLU A 153 -9.11 8.01 -8.99
CA GLU A 153 -8.93 8.16 -7.54
C GLU A 153 -8.05 7.03 -6.98
N SER A 154 -8.31 5.79 -7.39
CA SER A 154 -7.48 4.63 -7.01
C SER A 154 -6.02 4.82 -7.43
N GLU A 155 -5.77 5.28 -8.65
CA GLU A 155 -4.43 5.55 -9.14
C GLU A 155 -3.75 6.64 -8.32
N LEU A 156 -4.44 7.75 -8.06
CA LEU A 156 -3.95 8.86 -7.23
C LEU A 156 -3.48 8.38 -5.84
N LYS A 157 -4.25 7.52 -5.18
CA LYS A 157 -3.94 7.05 -3.82
C LYS A 157 -2.91 5.93 -3.78
N HIS A 158 -2.67 5.22 -4.88
CA HIS A 158 -1.65 4.17 -4.99
C HIS A 158 -0.32 4.67 -5.53
N THR A 159 -0.26 5.89 -6.08
CA THR A 159 0.93 6.46 -6.71
C THR A 159 1.17 7.91 -6.26
N ASP A 160 2.14 8.58 -6.84
CA ASP A 160 2.39 10.00 -6.59
C ASP A 160 1.45 10.95 -7.38
N GLY A 161 0.52 10.40 -8.14
CA GLY A 161 -0.42 11.13 -8.98
C GLY A 161 0.05 11.29 -10.41
#